data_832673417a0058f065d3ba47f63696f1
#
_entry.id   832673417a0058f065d3ba47f63696f1
#
_cell.length_a   1.000
_cell.length_b   1.000
_cell.length_c   1.000
_cell.angle_alpha   90.00
_cell.angle_beta   90.00
_cell.angle_gamma   90.00
#
_symmetry.space_group_name_H-M   'P 1'
#
loop_
_entity.id
_entity.type
_entity.pdbx_description
1 polymer ?
#
loop_
_entity_poly.entity_id
_entity_poly.type
_entity_poly.pdbx_seq_one_letter_code
_entity_poly.pdbx_strand_id
1 'polypeptide(L)'
;YNKNIMPPIVDAVLLFALSIPVVMKYRILPIDGTPYWLFGILFFALISNVLLSYRSMIILRTSASLERVRNIFIVIVLMIVVVGTSITAMVDRNHVAPVWGVHDIILQEEQALRFVLQGKNPYKETYFGTPVESFHYAEIDNEKAVNPALYHFVMPPWYLLFPFGFYVLGIKLFGFF
;
A
#
# COMPACT_ATOMS: atom_id res chain seq x y z
N TYR A 1 26.43 -30.26 -4.04
CA TYR A 1 25.11 -29.62 -4.04
C TYR A 1 25.34 -28.13 -4.11
N ASN A 2 25.37 -27.60 -5.32
CA ASN A 2 25.51 -26.18 -5.58
C ASN A 2 24.10 -25.57 -5.42
N LYS A 3 23.70 -25.23 -4.20
CA LYS A 3 22.54 -24.39 -3.99
C LYS A 3 22.91 -23.00 -4.49
N ASN A 4 22.29 -22.58 -5.58
CA ASN A 4 22.24 -21.19 -5.99
C ASN A 4 21.49 -20.38 -4.90
N ILE A 5 22.14 -20.19 -3.77
CA ILE A 5 21.62 -19.34 -2.70
C ILE A 5 21.88 -17.92 -3.17
N MET A 6 20.85 -17.18 -3.49
CA MET A 6 20.98 -15.75 -3.73
C MET A 6 21.82 -15.12 -2.61
N PRO A 7 22.75 -14.23 -2.95
CA PRO A 7 23.56 -13.57 -1.94
C PRO A 7 22.64 -12.92 -0.89
N PRO A 8 22.91 -13.07 0.41
CA PRO A 8 22.08 -12.51 1.48
C PRO A 8 21.81 -11.01 1.34
N ILE A 9 22.69 -10.30 0.64
CA ILE A 9 22.55 -8.87 0.38
C ILE A 9 21.36 -8.54 -0.54
N VAL A 10 20.97 -9.48 -1.41
CA VAL A 10 19.82 -9.27 -2.31
C VAL A 10 18.53 -9.14 -1.53
N ASP A 11 18.34 -9.97 -0.50
CA ASP A 11 17.16 -9.90 0.36
C ASP A 11 17.08 -8.53 1.07
N ALA A 12 18.23 -8.02 1.55
CA ALA A 12 18.30 -6.73 2.20
C ALA A 12 17.95 -5.58 1.23
N VAL A 13 18.44 -5.64 -0.01
CA VAL A 13 18.14 -4.64 -1.05
C VAL A 13 16.65 -4.69 -1.43
N LEU A 14 16.09 -5.87 -1.62
CA LEU A 14 14.67 -6.04 -1.95
C LEU A 14 13.76 -5.55 -0.83
N LEU A 15 14.08 -5.82 0.43
CA LEU A 15 13.34 -5.31 1.58
C LEU A 15 13.41 -3.79 1.68
N PHE A 16 14.57 -3.22 1.42
CA PHE A 16 14.72 -1.77 1.37
C PHE A 16 13.86 -1.16 0.27
N ALA A 17 13.91 -1.71 -0.95
CA ALA A 17 13.08 -1.28 -2.07
C ALA A 17 11.58 -1.39 -1.75
N LEU A 18 11.14 -2.47 -1.11
CA LEU A 18 9.76 -2.68 -0.68
C LEU A 18 9.29 -1.63 0.35
N SER A 19 10.20 -1.11 1.18
CA SER A 19 9.86 -0.11 2.18
C SER A 19 9.72 1.32 1.63
N ILE A 20 10.27 1.61 0.44
CA ILE A 20 10.25 2.94 -0.17
C ILE A 20 8.83 3.51 -0.33
N PRO A 21 7.84 2.79 -0.90
CA PRO A 21 6.48 3.31 -1.07
C PRO A 21 5.85 3.73 0.26
N VAL A 22 6.09 2.97 1.33
CA VAL A 22 5.57 3.28 2.67
C VAL A 22 6.14 4.59 3.19
N VAL A 23 7.46 4.76 3.09
CA VAL A 23 8.14 5.99 3.53
C VAL A 23 7.67 7.18 2.70
N MET A 24 7.53 7.02 1.38
CA MET A 24 7.09 8.06 0.47
C MET A 24 5.65 8.51 0.75
N LYS A 25 4.74 7.59 1.02
CA LYS A 25 3.35 7.92 1.37
C LYS A 25 3.30 8.91 2.54
N TYR A 26 4.01 8.64 3.62
CA TYR A 26 3.98 9.50 4.81
C TYR A 26 4.78 10.79 4.68
N ARG A 27 5.77 10.83 3.79
CA ARG A 27 6.54 12.05 3.52
C ARG A 27 5.75 13.07 2.69
N ILE A 28 4.95 12.58 1.73
CA ILE A 28 4.20 13.45 0.80
C ILE A 28 2.95 13.99 1.47
N LEU A 29 2.33 13.22 2.34
CA LEU A 29 1.14 13.59 3.10
C LEU A 29 1.44 13.39 4.59
N PRO A 30 2.17 14.31 5.23
CA PRO A 30 2.33 14.28 6.68
C PRO A 30 0.95 14.50 7.30
N ILE A 31 0.35 13.41 7.77
CA ILE A 31 -0.91 13.43 8.47
C ILE A 31 -0.59 13.53 9.96
N ASP A 32 -1.35 14.35 10.69
CA ASP A 32 -1.28 14.36 12.14
C ASP A 32 -1.53 12.93 12.64
N GLY A 33 -0.60 12.41 13.45
CA GLY A 33 -0.64 11.03 13.90
C GLY A 33 0.30 10.05 13.15
N THR A 34 1.17 10.55 12.25
CA THR A 34 2.19 9.72 11.62
C THR A 34 2.97 8.91 12.67
N PRO A 35 3.00 7.57 12.57
CA PRO A 35 3.62 6.73 13.60
C PRO A 35 5.14 6.72 13.47
N TYR A 36 5.82 7.82 13.84
CA TYR A 36 7.27 7.95 13.74
C TYR A 36 8.04 6.84 14.47
N TRP A 37 7.50 6.32 15.56
CA TRP A 37 8.09 5.19 16.27
C TRP A 37 8.12 3.92 15.42
N LEU A 38 7.11 3.70 14.56
CA LEU A 38 7.06 2.56 13.63
C LEU A 38 8.15 2.68 12.57
N PHE A 39 8.41 3.90 12.07
CA PHE A 39 9.54 4.17 11.18
C PHE A 39 10.88 3.90 11.86
N GLY A 40 11.02 4.28 13.12
CA GLY A 40 12.22 3.97 13.90
C GLY A 40 12.50 2.46 13.94
N ILE A 41 11.48 1.66 14.23
CA ILE A 41 11.59 0.18 14.23
C ILE A 41 11.91 -0.33 12.81
N LEU A 42 11.23 0.17 11.79
CA LEU A 42 11.46 -0.21 10.39
C LEU A 42 12.91 0.05 9.96
N PHE A 43 13.41 1.25 10.17
CA PHE A 43 14.79 1.60 9.81
C PHE A 43 15.82 0.81 10.59
N PHE A 44 15.60 0.62 11.89
CA PHE A 44 16.46 -0.23 12.71
C PHE A 44 16.51 -1.66 12.16
N ALA A 45 15.37 -2.25 11.82
CA ALA A 45 15.28 -3.59 11.26
C ALA A 45 15.95 -3.69 9.88
N LEU A 46 15.76 -2.69 9.01
CA LEU A 46 16.42 -2.63 7.69
C LEU A 46 17.94 -2.55 7.81
N ILE A 47 18.44 -1.64 8.64
CA ILE A 47 19.88 -1.46 8.86
C ILE A 47 20.49 -2.75 9.46
N SER A 48 19.82 -3.34 10.45
CA SER A 48 20.25 -4.59 11.06
C SER A 48 20.30 -5.73 10.03
N ASN A 49 19.31 -5.82 9.15
CA ASN A 49 19.29 -6.83 8.09
C ASN A 49 20.46 -6.64 7.11
N VAL A 50 20.77 -5.41 6.71
CA VAL A 50 21.93 -5.10 5.84
C VAL A 50 23.23 -5.50 6.51
N LEU A 51 23.44 -5.12 7.78
CA LEU A 51 24.66 -5.43 8.52
C LEU A 51 24.86 -6.94 8.72
N LEU A 52 23.78 -7.66 9.04
CA LEU A 52 23.82 -9.12 9.19
C LEU A 52 24.07 -9.82 7.85
N SER A 53 23.50 -9.32 6.77
CA SER A 53 23.72 -9.83 5.42
C SER A 53 25.17 -9.61 4.98
N TYR A 54 25.72 -8.43 5.22
CA TYR A 54 27.12 -8.11 4.93
C TYR A 54 28.08 -9.01 5.75
N ARG A 55 27.82 -9.17 7.04
CA ARG A 55 28.59 -10.06 7.91
C ARG A 55 28.53 -11.52 7.42
N SER A 56 27.36 -11.99 7.01
CA SER A 56 27.16 -13.33 6.45
C SER A 56 27.95 -13.55 5.15
N MET A 57 28.15 -12.49 4.36
CA MET A 57 28.91 -12.55 3.12
C MET A 57 30.43 -12.66 3.36
N ILE A 58 30.94 -11.99 4.40
CA ILE A 58 32.36 -12.02 4.75
C ILE A 58 32.73 -13.34 5.45
N ILE A 59 31.86 -13.80 6.33
CA ILE A 59 32.08 -15.04 7.06
C ILE A 59 31.54 -16.19 6.22
N LEU A 60 32.40 -16.87 5.47
CA LEU A 60 32.08 -18.00 4.59
C LEU A 60 31.29 -19.14 5.26
N ARG A 61 31.12 -19.09 6.56
CA ARG A 61 30.36 -20.05 7.36
C ARG A 61 29.34 -19.32 8.23
N THR A 62 28.11 -19.19 7.72
CA THR A 62 27.01 -18.61 8.49
C THR A 62 26.58 -19.57 9.59
N SER A 63 26.55 -19.11 10.83
CA SER A 63 25.96 -19.91 11.92
C SER A 63 24.43 -19.90 11.77
N ALA A 64 23.77 -21.03 12.05
CA ALA A 64 22.32 -21.14 12.04
C ALA A 64 21.63 -20.08 12.93
N SER A 65 22.31 -19.63 13.96
CA SER A 65 21.88 -18.56 14.85
C SER A 65 21.81 -17.21 14.14
N LEU A 66 22.82 -16.85 13.35
CA LEU A 66 22.86 -15.58 12.60
C LEU A 66 21.78 -15.54 11.53
N GLU A 67 21.55 -16.65 10.83
CA GLU A 67 20.50 -16.78 9.83
C GLU A 67 19.11 -16.63 10.46
N ARG A 68 18.89 -17.22 11.63
CA ARG A 68 17.63 -17.08 12.38
C ARG A 68 17.36 -15.63 12.76
N VAL A 69 18.36 -14.93 13.28
CA VAL A 69 18.24 -13.50 13.66
C VAL A 69 17.92 -12.65 12.41
N ARG A 70 18.60 -12.89 11.29
CA ARG A 70 18.30 -12.21 10.02
C ARG A 70 16.84 -12.42 9.58
N ASN A 71 16.36 -13.66 9.64
CA ASN A 71 14.98 -13.98 9.26
C ASN A 71 13.96 -13.30 10.17
N ILE A 72 14.26 -13.13 11.45
CA ILE A 72 13.41 -12.36 12.36
C ILE A 72 13.29 -10.90 11.89
N PHE A 73 14.40 -10.25 11.52
CA PHE A 73 14.35 -8.88 11.00
C PHE A 73 13.58 -8.78 9.67
N ILE A 74 13.72 -9.78 8.79
CA ILE A 74 12.92 -9.85 7.55
C ILE A 74 11.43 -9.89 7.89
N VAL A 75 11.02 -10.74 8.80
CA VAL A 75 9.62 -10.85 9.24
C VAL A 75 9.13 -9.53 9.85
N ILE A 76 9.94 -8.88 10.69
CA ILE A 76 9.59 -7.58 11.28
C ILE A 76 9.34 -6.54 10.18
N VAL A 77 10.23 -6.42 9.19
CA VAL A 77 10.06 -5.48 8.07
C VAL A 77 8.78 -5.79 7.29
N LEU A 78 8.56 -7.05 6.94
CA LEU A 78 7.34 -7.46 6.21
C LEU A 78 6.07 -7.18 7.02
N MET A 79 6.07 -7.45 8.31
CA MET A 79 4.93 -7.15 9.18
C MET A 79 4.66 -5.65 9.26
N ILE A 80 5.67 -4.81 9.36
CA ILE A 80 5.48 -3.35 9.38
C ILE A 80 5.00 -2.85 8.02
N VAL A 81 5.64 -3.27 6.93
CA VAL A 81 5.35 -2.79 5.58
C VAL A 81 3.98 -3.27 5.10
N VAL A 82 3.58 -4.49 5.39
CA VAL A 82 2.32 -5.06 4.89
C VAL A 82 1.18 -4.86 5.90
N VAL A 83 1.36 -5.36 7.12
CA VAL A 83 0.28 -5.33 8.12
C VAL A 83 0.13 -3.95 8.75
N GLY A 84 1.25 -3.32 9.12
CA GLY A 84 1.23 -2.00 9.76
C GLY A 84 0.62 -0.94 8.87
N THR A 85 0.99 -0.91 7.58
CA THR A 85 0.41 0.06 6.62
C THR A 85 -1.05 -0.22 6.32
N SER A 86 -1.45 -1.49 6.25
CA SER A 86 -2.85 -1.85 6.07
C SER A 86 -3.70 -1.39 7.26
N ILE A 87 -3.26 -1.65 8.49
CA ILE A 87 -3.96 -1.22 9.70
C ILE A 87 -4.04 0.31 9.75
N THR A 88 -2.94 1.01 9.46
CA THR A 88 -2.93 2.48 9.46
C THR A 88 -3.91 3.03 8.42
N ALA A 89 -3.92 2.48 7.22
CA ALA A 89 -4.85 2.87 6.17
C ALA A 89 -6.32 2.64 6.59
N MET A 90 -6.61 1.55 7.29
CA MET A 90 -7.94 1.26 7.83
C MET A 90 -8.36 2.26 8.90
N VAL A 91 -7.44 2.60 9.81
CA VAL A 91 -7.70 3.57 10.89
C VAL A 91 -7.93 4.96 10.30
N ASP A 92 -7.06 5.40 9.41
CA ASP A 92 -7.15 6.70 8.77
C ASP A 92 -8.49 6.83 8.01
N ARG A 93 -8.88 5.79 7.29
CA ARG A 93 -10.14 5.78 6.54
C ARG A 93 -11.38 5.88 7.44
N ASN A 94 -11.32 5.33 8.65
CA ASN A 94 -12.45 5.39 9.58
C ASN A 94 -12.54 6.70 10.37
N HIS A 95 -11.45 7.42 10.53
CA HIS A 95 -11.38 8.62 11.34
C HIS A 95 -11.37 9.94 10.57
N VAL A 96 -11.08 9.89 9.28
CA VAL A 96 -10.96 11.06 8.42
C VAL A 96 -12.04 11.03 7.35
N ALA A 97 -12.51 12.19 6.92
CA ALA A 97 -13.48 12.33 5.83
C ALA A 97 -13.07 11.47 4.63
N PRO A 98 -14.01 10.89 3.85
CA PRO A 98 -13.78 9.80 2.91
C PRO A 98 -12.69 10.06 1.85
N VAL A 99 -12.21 11.28 1.78
CA VAL A 99 -11.20 11.76 0.81
C VAL A 99 -9.77 11.61 1.32
N TRP A 100 -9.55 11.54 2.62
CA TRP A 100 -8.22 11.52 3.21
C TRP A 100 -7.68 10.09 3.33
N GLY A 101 -6.47 9.86 2.84
CA GLY A 101 -5.78 8.57 2.91
C GLY A 101 -6.10 7.60 1.77
N VAL A 102 -7.05 7.94 0.86
CA VAL A 102 -7.42 7.13 -0.31
C VAL A 102 -7.33 7.96 -1.58
N HIS A 103 -6.84 7.37 -2.63
CA HIS A 103 -6.84 7.97 -3.96
C HIS A 103 -8.25 7.93 -4.57
N ASP A 104 -8.61 8.87 -5.44
CA ASP A 104 -9.90 8.91 -6.15
C ASP A 104 -10.21 7.62 -6.92
N ILE A 105 -9.19 6.99 -7.50
CA ILE A 105 -9.29 5.69 -8.16
C ILE A 105 -9.89 4.63 -7.24
N ILE A 106 -9.50 4.59 -5.98
CA ILE A 106 -9.98 3.62 -5.00
C ILE A 106 -11.46 3.85 -4.70
N LEU A 107 -11.88 5.10 -4.56
CA LEU A 107 -13.28 5.46 -4.36
C LEU A 107 -14.13 5.14 -5.59
N GLN A 108 -13.57 5.37 -6.78
CA GLN A 108 -14.24 5.01 -8.03
C GLN A 108 -14.40 3.50 -8.15
N GLU A 109 -13.36 2.74 -7.83
CA GLU A 109 -13.37 1.27 -7.85
C GLU A 109 -14.42 0.71 -6.88
N GLU A 110 -14.47 1.22 -5.64
CA GLU A 110 -15.47 0.81 -4.66
C GLU A 110 -16.90 1.10 -5.16
N GLN A 111 -17.12 2.24 -5.77
CA GLN A 111 -18.43 2.58 -6.34
C GLN A 111 -18.75 1.72 -7.56
N ALA A 112 -17.76 1.43 -8.41
CA ALA A 112 -17.92 0.54 -9.55
C ALA A 112 -18.32 -0.89 -9.10
N LEU A 113 -17.71 -1.40 -8.02
CA LEU A 113 -18.11 -2.68 -7.43
C LEU A 113 -19.55 -2.67 -6.89
N ARG A 114 -20.00 -1.56 -6.32
CA ARG A 114 -21.41 -1.39 -5.92
C ARG A 114 -22.35 -1.47 -7.12
N PHE A 115 -21.99 -0.82 -8.24
CA PHE A 115 -22.76 -0.92 -9.48
C PHE A 115 -22.84 -2.35 -10.01
N VAL A 116 -21.72 -3.09 -10.00
CA VAL A 116 -21.69 -4.51 -10.38
C VAL A 116 -22.64 -5.34 -9.51
N LEU A 117 -22.62 -5.14 -8.18
CA LEU A 117 -23.53 -5.84 -7.27
C LEU A 117 -25.01 -5.49 -7.48
N GLN A 118 -25.29 -4.32 -8.05
CA GLN A 118 -26.63 -3.88 -8.46
C GLN A 118 -27.01 -4.38 -9.86
N GLY A 119 -26.16 -5.16 -10.52
CA GLY A 119 -26.37 -5.60 -11.91
C GLY A 119 -26.15 -4.50 -12.96
N LYS A 120 -25.56 -3.39 -12.60
CA LYS A 120 -25.26 -2.27 -13.49
C LYS A 120 -23.86 -2.41 -14.10
N ASN A 121 -23.70 -1.88 -15.31
CA ASN A 121 -22.38 -1.83 -15.96
C ASN A 121 -21.62 -0.57 -15.53
N PRO A 122 -20.55 -0.69 -14.71
CA PRO A 122 -19.82 0.46 -14.18
C PRO A 122 -19.21 1.37 -15.26
N TYR A 123 -18.98 0.86 -16.47
CA TYR A 123 -18.47 1.63 -17.60
C TYR A 123 -19.53 2.52 -18.27
N LYS A 124 -20.81 2.30 -17.96
CA LYS A 124 -21.94 3.08 -18.49
C LYS A 124 -22.57 4.01 -17.45
N GLU A 125 -22.21 3.82 -16.18
CA GLU A 125 -22.72 4.65 -15.08
C GLU A 125 -21.85 5.89 -14.89
N THR A 126 -22.46 6.94 -14.34
CA THR A 126 -21.76 8.14 -13.89
C THR A 126 -21.47 8.05 -12.39
N TYR A 127 -20.44 8.76 -11.96
CA TYR A 127 -19.94 8.74 -10.57
C TYR A 127 -20.25 10.05 -9.83
N PHE A 128 -21.12 10.91 -10.41
CA PHE A 128 -21.65 12.09 -9.73
C PHE A 128 -22.51 11.69 -8.52
N GLY A 129 -22.47 12.49 -7.45
CA GLY A 129 -23.13 12.16 -6.19
C GLY A 129 -22.41 11.09 -5.36
N THR A 130 -21.20 10.68 -5.77
CA THR A 130 -20.37 9.72 -5.04
C THR A 130 -19.20 10.41 -4.36
N PRO A 131 -18.48 9.74 -3.44
CA PRO A 131 -17.28 10.30 -2.81
C PRO A 131 -16.17 10.74 -3.80
N VAL A 132 -16.17 10.22 -5.03
CA VAL A 132 -15.24 10.63 -6.10
C VAL A 132 -15.37 12.12 -6.42
N GLU A 133 -16.56 12.69 -6.26
CA GLU A 133 -16.86 14.11 -6.52
C GLU A 133 -16.07 15.07 -5.62
N SER A 134 -15.57 14.58 -4.48
CA SER A 134 -14.74 15.36 -3.58
C SER A 134 -13.32 15.62 -4.14
N PHE A 135 -12.92 14.89 -5.20
CA PHE A 135 -11.62 15.07 -5.85
C PHE A 135 -11.75 15.99 -7.05
N HIS A 136 -11.17 17.17 -6.94
CA HIS A 136 -11.01 18.10 -8.04
C HIS A 136 -9.68 17.86 -8.73
N TYR A 137 -9.65 17.92 -10.06
CA TYR A 137 -8.46 17.55 -10.84
C TYR A 137 -7.41 18.65 -10.88
N ALA A 138 -7.84 19.89 -11.01
CA ALA A 138 -6.99 21.08 -10.98
C ALA A 138 -7.85 22.34 -10.85
N GLU A 139 -7.26 23.45 -10.42
CA GLU A 139 -7.79 24.77 -10.62
C GLU A 139 -7.17 25.34 -11.90
N ILE A 140 -7.98 25.55 -12.91
CA ILE A 140 -7.60 26.23 -14.15
C ILE A 140 -8.40 27.54 -14.20
N ASP A 141 -7.72 28.67 -14.21
CA ASP A 141 -8.33 30.02 -14.28
C ASP A 141 -9.40 30.28 -13.19
N ASN A 142 -9.15 29.82 -11.96
CA ASN A 142 -10.08 29.86 -10.82
C ASN A 142 -11.36 28.97 -10.99
N GLU A 143 -11.45 28.17 -12.03
CA GLU A 143 -12.48 27.15 -12.17
C GLU A 143 -11.93 25.78 -11.77
N LYS A 144 -12.71 25.06 -10.95
CA LYS A 144 -12.37 23.69 -10.58
C LYS A 144 -12.63 22.77 -11.76
N ALA A 145 -11.57 22.21 -12.33
CA ALA A 145 -11.71 21.20 -13.37
C ALA A 145 -12.41 19.96 -12.82
N VAL A 146 -13.43 19.51 -13.52
CA VAL A 146 -14.20 18.32 -13.16
C VAL A 146 -13.33 17.08 -13.35
N ASN A 147 -13.28 16.22 -12.36
CA ASN A 147 -12.53 14.97 -12.46
C ASN A 147 -13.14 14.06 -13.55
N PRO A 148 -12.38 13.66 -14.58
CA PRO A 148 -12.89 12.79 -15.65
C PRO A 148 -13.46 11.45 -15.15
N ALA A 149 -12.98 10.97 -14.02
CA ALA A 149 -13.48 9.76 -13.36
C ALA A 149 -14.95 9.85 -12.93
N LEU A 150 -15.58 11.04 -12.97
CA LEU A 150 -17.00 11.20 -12.68
C LEU A 150 -17.92 10.78 -13.85
N TYR A 151 -17.39 10.75 -15.07
CA TYR A 151 -18.21 10.45 -16.24
C TYR A 151 -18.30 8.96 -16.56
N HIS A 152 -17.29 8.17 -16.24
CA HIS A 152 -17.25 6.73 -16.49
C HIS A 152 -16.11 6.06 -15.70
N PHE A 153 -16.16 4.74 -15.57
CA PHE A 153 -15.06 3.98 -14.98
C PHE A 153 -13.84 4.00 -15.89
N VAL A 154 -12.73 4.51 -15.37
CA VAL A 154 -11.51 4.76 -16.16
C VAL A 154 -10.51 3.61 -16.13
N MET A 155 -10.72 2.61 -15.25
CA MET A 155 -9.78 1.51 -15.06
C MET A 155 -10.14 0.27 -15.87
N PRO A 156 -9.15 -0.58 -16.25
CA PRO A 156 -9.40 -1.86 -16.89
C PRO A 156 -10.24 -2.80 -16.02
N PRO A 157 -10.95 -3.79 -16.61
CA PRO A 157 -11.80 -4.72 -15.87
C PRO A 157 -11.09 -5.48 -14.74
N TRP A 158 -9.78 -5.64 -14.82
CA TRP A 158 -8.98 -6.28 -13.79
C TRP A 158 -9.12 -5.61 -12.42
N TYR A 159 -9.23 -4.29 -12.40
CA TYR A 159 -9.46 -3.52 -11.18
C TYR A 159 -10.82 -3.78 -10.53
N LEU A 160 -11.75 -4.42 -11.23
CA LEU A 160 -13.01 -4.89 -10.65
C LEU A 160 -12.95 -6.36 -10.23
N LEU A 161 -12.31 -7.19 -11.05
CA LEU A 161 -12.29 -8.65 -10.82
C LEU A 161 -11.47 -9.02 -9.59
N PHE A 162 -10.30 -8.41 -9.44
CA PHE A 162 -9.41 -8.72 -8.33
C PHE A 162 -10.01 -8.36 -6.96
N PRO A 163 -10.50 -7.13 -6.73
CA PRO A 163 -11.05 -6.72 -5.45
C PRO A 163 -12.46 -7.23 -5.17
N PHE A 164 -13.20 -7.69 -6.18
CA PHE A 164 -14.61 -8.10 -6.06
C PHE A 164 -14.82 -9.12 -4.94
N GLY A 165 -13.98 -10.15 -4.86
CA GLY A 165 -14.07 -11.17 -3.82
C GLY A 165 -13.89 -10.61 -2.41
N PHE A 166 -12.94 -9.72 -2.24
CA PHE A 166 -12.69 -9.05 -0.95
C PHE A 166 -13.84 -8.10 -0.58
N TYR A 167 -14.36 -7.38 -1.55
CA TYR A 167 -15.47 -6.47 -1.34
C TYR A 167 -16.74 -7.21 -0.89
N VAL A 168 -17.07 -8.34 -1.53
CA VAL A 168 -18.22 -9.19 -1.18
C VAL A 168 -18.06 -9.78 0.23
N LEU A 169 -16.84 -10.12 0.63
CA LEU A 169 -16.54 -10.60 1.98
C LEU A 169 -16.59 -9.50 3.06
N GLY A 170 -16.93 -8.27 2.69
CA GLY A 170 -17.00 -7.14 3.62
C GLY A 170 -15.64 -6.57 4.01
N ILE A 171 -14.57 -6.98 3.33
CA ILE A 171 -13.20 -6.46 3.54
C ILE A 171 -13.07 -5.14 2.76
N LYS A 172 -13.98 -4.21 3.02
CA LYS A 172 -14.02 -2.86 2.41
C LYS A 172 -12.87 -1.96 2.81
N LEU A 173 -12.01 -2.43 3.67
CA LEU A 173 -11.23 -1.55 4.52
C LEU A 173 -9.75 -1.65 4.30
N PHE A 174 -9.33 -2.60 3.53
CA PHE A 174 -7.93 -2.60 3.16
C PHE A 174 -7.73 -1.46 2.18
N GLY A 175 -6.81 -0.58 2.45
CA GLY A 175 -6.43 0.52 1.56
C GLY A 175 -5.95 0.08 0.18
N PHE A 176 -6.42 -1.06 -0.27
CA PHE A 176 -6.42 -1.55 -1.64
C PHE A 176 -7.70 -1.13 -2.36
N PHE A 177 -8.62 -0.53 -1.64
CA PHE A 177 -9.85 0.10 -2.12
C PHE A 177 -9.98 1.49 -1.58
#